data_bf5207141eddfdc0aa2fabae0cb4df0a
#
_entry.id   bf5207141eddfdc0aa2fabae0cb4df0a
#
_cell.length_a   1.000
_cell.length_b   1.000
_cell.length_c   1.000
_cell.angle_alpha   90.00
_cell.angle_beta   90.00
_cell.angle_gamma   90.00
#
_symmetry.space_group_name_H-M   'P 1'
#
loop_
_entity.id
_entity.type
_entity.pdbx_description
1 polymer ?
#
loop_
_entity_poly.entity_id
_entity_poly.type
_entity_poly.pdbx_seq_one_letter_code
_entity_poly.pdbx_strand_id
1 'polypeptide(L)'
;MVAPLFVLLGFLPRVGQGFRLAALALFILGTVGSYVAIESGEASARVISFSPEARETLEVHEELAERTALLFLILTIIYAMILLLPLVARWFFRKTLPQSMSIVLSIVFLAIAGLCMNVLANAAHLGGRLVYVHRVENWILGQ
;
A
#
# COMPACT_ATOMS: atom_id res chain seq x y z
N MET A 1 -0.71 8.60 -2.87
CA MET A 1 0.51 7.79 -2.77
C MET A 1 1.75 8.68 -2.53
N VAL A 2 1.84 9.28 -1.36
CA VAL A 2 2.93 10.23 -0.99
C VAL A 2 4.01 9.60 -0.10
N ALA A 3 3.78 8.43 0.51
CA ALA A 3 4.72 7.79 1.42
C ALA A 3 6.13 7.59 0.84
N PRO A 4 6.32 7.10 -0.41
CA PRO A 4 7.66 6.97 -1.00
C PRO A 4 8.39 8.29 -1.17
N LEU A 5 7.66 9.39 -1.42
CA LEU A 5 8.25 10.74 -1.49
C LEU A 5 8.83 11.15 -0.13
N PHE A 6 8.13 10.85 0.96
CA PHE A 6 8.61 11.13 2.32
C PHE A 6 9.84 10.28 2.69
N VAL A 7 9.95 9.07 2.16
CA VAL A 7 11.17 8.26 2.31
C VAL A 7 12.36 8.95 1.61
N LEU A 8 12.16 9.48 0.40
CA LEU A 8 13.19 10.24 -0.32
C LEU A 8 13.59 11.51 0.42
N LEU A 9 12.62 12.28 0.91
CA LEU A 9 12.88 13.48 1.72
C LEU A 9 13.59 13.16 3.05
N GLY A 10 13.47 11.92 3.52
CA GLY A 10 14.18 11.41 4.70
C GLY A 10 15.71 11.42 4.60
N PHE A 11 16.26 11.61 3.39
CA PHE A 11 17.72 11.76 3.19
C PHE A 11 18.24 13.19 3.46
N LEU A 12 17.37 14.17 3.66
CA LEU A 12 17.79 15.54 3.99
C LEU A 12 18.43 15.60 5.38
N PRO A 13 19.63 16.20 5.53
CA PRO A 13 20.42 16.08 6.75
C PRO A 13 19.82 16.76 8.01
N ARG A 14 18.96 17.77 7.84
CA ARG A 14 18.38 18.54 8.97
C ARG A 14 16.95 18.13 9.34
N VAL A 15 16.16 17.63 8.40
CA VAL A 15 14.72 17.32 8.59
C VAL A 15 14.37 15.87 8.30
N GLY A 16 15.33 15.07 7.87
CA GLY A 16 15.13 13.71 7.41
C GLY A 16 14.49 12.78 8.43
N GLN A 17 14.72 12.96 9.73
CA GLN A 17 14.11 12.12 10.76
C GLN A 17 12.59 12.33 10.83
N GLY A 18 12.13 13.56 10.75
CA GLY A 18 10.69 13.87 10.69
C GLY A 18 10.01 13.24 9.49
N PHE A 19 10.63 13.34 8.30
CA PHE A 19 10.10 12.72 7.08
C PHE A 19 10.07 11.20 7.14
N ARG A 20 11.05 10.56 7.76
CA ARG A 20 11.06 9.10 7.97
C ARG A 20 9.92 8.63 8.86
N LEU A 21 9.66 9.34 9.96
CA LEU A 21 8.53 9.04 10.85
C LEU A 21 7.19 9.31 10.17
N ALA A 22 7.09 10.40 9.41
CA ALA A 22 5.88 10.69 8.63
C ALA A 22 5.62 9.61 7.56
N ALA A 23 6.67 9.12 6.88
CA ALA A 23 6.55 8.00 5.95
C ALA A 23 6.03 6.74 6.65
N LEU A 24 6.56 6.40 7.83
CA LEU A 24 6.08 5.24 8.61
C LEU A 24 4.60 5.40 8.97
N ALA A 25 4.20 6.57 9.46
CA ALA A 25 2.80 6.86 9.78
C ALA A 25 1.89 6.68 8.56
N LEU A 26 2.33 7.16 7.38
CA LEU A 26 1.59 7.01 6.13
C LEU A 26 1.49 5.54 5.68
N PHE A 27 2.53 4.74 5.88
CA PHE A 27 2.47 3.29 5.60
C PHE A 27 1.52 2.58 6.55
N ILE A 28 1.55 2.88 7.84
CA ILE A 28 0.61 2.32 8.83
C ILE A 28 -0.84 2.69 8.47
N LEU A 29 -1.11 3.97 8.22
CA LEU A 29 -2.44 4.45 7.82
C LEU A 29 -2.90 3.83 6.51
N GLY A 30 -2.00 3.66 5.53
CA GLY A 30 -2.29 3.00 4.26
C GLY A 30 -2.65 1.53 4.46
N THR A 31 -1.93 0.81 5.33
CA THR A 31 -2.22 -0.59 5.66
C THR A 31 -3.58 -0.71 6.35
N VAL A 32 -3.83 0.06 7.39
CA VAL A 32 -5.13 0.05 8.10
C VAL A 32 -6.26 0.42 7.14
N GLY A 33 -6.08 1.47 6.34
CA GLY A 33 -7.06 1.91 5.34
C GLY A 33 -7.36 0.85 4.28
N SER A 34 -6.37 0.03 3.88
CA SER A 34 -6.59 -1.07 2.94
C SER A 34 -7.51 -2.15 3.53
N TYR A 35 -7.29 -2.55 4.77
CA TYR A 35 -8.17 -3.52 5.44
C TYR A 35 -9.60 -2.98 5.63
N VAL A 36 -9.74 -1.72 6.06
CA VAL A 36 -11.06 -1.08 6.19
C VAL A 36 -11.77 -1.01 4.83
N ALA A 37 -11.03 -0.74 3.74
CA ALA A 37 -11.58 -0.70 2.40
C ALA A 37 -12.08 -2.08 1.93
N ILE A 38 -11.34 -3.17 2.23
CA ILE A 38 -11.75 -4.54 1.92
C ILE A 38 -13.05 -4.88 2.66
N GLU A 39 -13.09 -4.72 3.97
CA GLU A 39 -14.26 -5.00 4.80
C GLU A 39 -15.51 -4.23 4.33
N SER A 40 -15.35 -2.94 4.03
CA SER A 40 -16.45 -2.11 3.52
C SER A 40 -16.88 -2.51 2.11
N GLY A 41 -15.93 -2.93 1.26
CA GLY A 41 -16.18 -3.44 -0.09
C GLY A 41 -16.99 -4.71 -0.07
N GLU A 42 -16.58 -5.71 0.73
CA GLU A 42 -17.31 -6.96 0.92
C GLU A 42 -18.72 -6.74 1.48
N ALA A 43 -18.87 -5.87 2.47
CA ALA A 43 -20.17 -5.54 3.04
C ALA A 43 -21.11 -4.96 1.98
N SER A 44 -20.58 -4.10 1.10
CA SER A 44 -21.34 -3.52 0.00
C SER A 44 -21.69 -4.54 -1.09
N ALA A 45 -20.77 -5.47 -1.40
CA ALA A 45 -20.97 -6.51 -2.41
C ALA A 45 -22.08 -7.49 -2.02
N ARG A 46 -22.29 -7.74 -0.71
CA ARG A 46 -23.35 -8.64 -0.22
C ARG A 46 -24.78 -8.13 -0.45
N VAL A 47 -24.97 -6.82 -0.57
CA VAL A 47 -26.31 -6.20 -0.72
C VAL A 47 -26.63 -5.81 -2.15
N ILE A 48 -25.70 -5.96 -3.08
CA ILE A 48 -25.85 -5.59 -4.50
C ILE A 48 -25.96 -6.87 -5.36
N SER A 49 -26.95 -6.92 -6.25
CA SER A 49 -27.03 -7.97 -7.27
C SER A 49 -26.15 -7.63 -8.44
N PHE A 50 -25.17 -8.49 -8.74
CA PHE A 50 -24.25 -8.34 -9.86
C PHE A 50 -24.68 -9.24 -11.02
N SER A 51 -24.47 -8.76 -12.26
CA SER A 51 -24.52 -9.62 -13.45
C SER A 51 -23.39 -10.67 -13.40
N PRO A 52 -23.47 -11.79 -14.13
CA PRO A 52 -22.41 -12.81 -14.15
C PRO A 52 -21.03 -12.23 -14.51
N GLU A 53 -20.98 -11.31 -15.48
CA GLU A 53 -19.73 -10.66 -15.93
C GLU A 53 -19.17 -9.68 -14.86
N ALA A 54 -20.06 -8.95 -14.18
CA ALA A 54 -19.65 -8.07 -13.09
C ALA A 54 -19.13 -8.88 -11.88
N ARG A 55 -19.68 -10.07 -11.63
CA ARG A 55 -19.24 -10.95 -10.56
C ARG A 55 -17.83 -11.48 -10.80
N GLU A 56 -17.50 -11.90 -12.03
CA GLU A 56 -16.14 -12.31 -12.38
C GLU A 56 -15.13 -11.16 -12.17
N THR A 57 -15.50 -9.94 -12.58
CA THR A 57 -14.65 -8.76 -12.35
C THR A 57 -14.50 -8.44 -10.85
N LEU A 58 -15.54 -8.65 -10.06
CA LEU A 58 -15.52 -8.45 -8.60
C LEU A 58 -14.56 -9.44 -7.93
N GLU A 59 -14.62 -10.71 -8.25
CA GLU A 59 -13.73 -11.75 -7.69
C GLU A 59 -12.27 -11.44 -7.95
N VAL A 60 -11.91 -11.02 -9.17
CA VAL A 60 -10.54 -10.61 -9.50
C VAL A 60 -10.14 -9.33 -8.76
N HIS A 61 -11.08 -8.40 -8.58
CA HIS A 61 -10.82 -7.17 -7.81
C HIS A 61 -10.58 -7.47 -6.33
N GLU A 62 -11.38 -8.34 -5.71
CA GLU A 62 -11.23 -8.75 -4.32
C GLU A 62 -9.87 -9.44 -4.09
N GLU A 63 -9.48 -10.37 -4.95
CA GLU A 63 -8.17 -11.02 -4.86
C GLU A 63 -7.01 -10.03 -4.95
N LEU A 64 -7.09 -9.05 -5.87
CA LEU A 64 -6.07 -8.02 -5.99
C LEU A 64 -6.07 -7.04 -4.80
N ALA A 65 -7.24 -6.75 -4.21
CA ALA A 65 -7.35 -5.91 -3.03
C ALA A 65 -6.68 -6.57 -1.81
N GLU A 66 -6.94 -7.86 -1.57
CA GLU A 66 -6.29 -8.64 -0.51
C GLU A 66 -4.76 -8.70 -0.69
N ARG A 67 -4.30 -9.01 -1.91
CA ARG A 67 -2.87 -9.00 -2.24
C ARG A 67 -2.23 -7.64 -2.00
N THR A 68 -2.95 -6.56 -2.35
CA THR A 68 -2.49 -5.19 -2.12
C THR A 68 -2.36 -4.89 -0.64
N ALA A 69 -3.36 -5.26 0.18
CA ALA A 69 -3.32 -5.05 1.65
C ALA A 69 -2.17 -5.81 2.29
N LEU A 70 -1.93 -7.07 1.87
CA LEU A 70 -0.81 -7.88 2.34
C LEU A 70 0.53 -7.24 1.97
N LEU A 71 0.68 -6.76 0.73
CA LEU A 71 1.90 -6.07 0.29
C LEU A 71 2.15 -4.78 1.09
N PHE A 72 1.11 -4.00 1.38
CA PHE A 72 1.23 -2.81 2.25
C PHE A 72 1.66 -3.18 3.66
N LEU A 73 1.12 -4.25 4.23
CA LEU A 73 1.53 -4.75 5.54
C LEU A 73 3.01 -5.13 5.55
N ILE A 74 3.45 -5.92 4.56
CA ILE A 74 4.85 -6.34 4.42
C ILE A 74 5.77 -5.13 4.27
N LEU A 75 5.42 -4.18 3.40
CA LEU A 75 6.19 -2.95 3.21
C LEU A 75 6.27 -2.12 4.50
N THR A 76 5.17 -2.03 5.25
CA THR A 76 5.13 -1.32 6.54
C THR A 76 6.09 -1.95 7.54
N ILE A 77 6.07 -3.29 7.66
CA ILE A 77 6.97 -4.04 8.55
C ILE A 77 8.42 -3.85 8.13
N ILE A 78 8.74 -4.00 6.85
CA ILE A 78 10.11 -3.83 6.34
C ILE A 78 10.60 -2.40 6.63
N TYR A 79 9.76 -1.39 6.38
CA TYR A 79 10.15 0.00 6.62
C TYR A 79 10.35 0.30 8.11
N ALA A 80 9.47 -0.23 8.96
CA ALA A 80 9.64 -0.13 10.42
C ALA A 80 10.95 -0.79 10.87
N MET A 81 11.29 -1.97 10.34
CA MET A 81 12.56 -2.65 10.64
C MET A 81 13.77 -1.80 10.18
N ILE A 82 13.73 -1.20 9.00
CA ILE A 82 14.81 -0.32 8.51
C ILE A 82 15.02 0.87 9.46
N LEU A 83 13.94 1.44 10.00
CA LEU A 83 14.03 2.55 10.97
C LEU A 83 14.52 2.12 12.34
N LEU A 84 14.12 0.94 12.80
CA LEU A 84 14.48 0.41 14.12
C LEU A 84 15.90 -0.18 14.15
N LEU A 85 16.41 -0.67 13.00
CA LEU A 85 17.70 -1.33 12.88
C LEU A 85 18.86 -0.52 13.47
N PRO A 86 19.04 0.78 13.19
CA PRO A 86 20.11 1.58 13.79
C PRO A 86 19.95 1.79 15.31
N LEU A 87 18.71 1.83 15.80
CA LEU A 87 18.42 1.94 17.24
C LEU A 87 18.81 0.65 17.96
N VAL A 88 18.41 -0.49 17.43
CA VAL A 88 18.74 -1.81 17.97
C VAL A 88 20.24 -2.08 17.91
N ALA A 89 20.90 -1.75 16.80
CA ALA A 89 22.34 -1.90 16.65
C ALA A 89 23.13 -1.07 17.68
N ARG A 90 22.68 0.14 17.97
CA ARG A 90 23.29 0.97 19.02
C ARG A 90 23.08 0.39 20.42
N TRP A 91 21.89 -0.14 20.70
CA TRP A 91 21.52 -0.63 22.03
C TRP A 91 22.15 -1.98 22.37
N PHE A 92 22.13 -2.94 21.41
CA PHE A 92 22.65 -4.29 21.62
C PHE A 92 24.13 -4.45 21.30
N PHE A 93 24.58 -3.86 20.19
CA PHE A 93 25.94 -4.11 19.67
C PHE A 93 26.89 -2.95 19.90
N ARG A 94 26.43 -1.83 20.47
CA ARG A 94 27.22 -0.59 20.64
C ARG A 94 27.92 -0.14 19.34
N LYS A 95 27.46 -0.58 18.20
CA LYS A 95 27.97 -0.22 16.86
C LYS A 95 27.02 0.73 16.16
N THR A 96 27.58 1.74 15.52
CA THR A 96 26.82 2.60 14.61
C THR A 96 26.84 1.97 13.22
N LEU A 97 25.66 1.78 12.62
CA LEU A 97 25.58 1.33 11.23
C LEU A 97 26.10 2.45 10.32
N PRO A 98 26.90 2.11 9.29
CA PRO A 98 27.37 3.10 8.33
C PRO A 98 26.18 3.69 7.58
N GLN A 99 26.20 5.00 7.36
CA GLN A 99 25.12 5.72 6.68
C GLN A 99 24.84 5.17 5.29
N SER A 100 25.86 4.66 4.59
CA SER A 100 25.74 4.01 3.29
C SER A 100 24.78 2.82 3.31
N MET A 101 24.81 1.99 4.36
CA MET A 101 23.92 0.84 4.48
C MET A 101 22.46 1.26 4.63
N SER A 102 22.18 2.32 5.40
CA SER A 102 20.82 2.86 5.53
C SER A 102 20.31 3.42 4.20
N ILE A 103 21.17 4.04 3.40
CA ILE A 103 20.83 4.57 2.08
C ILE A 103 20.50 3.42 1.12
N VAL A 104 21.36 2.40 1.05
CA VAL A 104 21.14 1.23 0.18
C VAL A 104 19.82 0.52 0.52
N LEU A 105 19.56 0.25 1.80
CA LEU A 105 18.31 -0.36 2.26
C LEU A 105 17.08 0.47 1.86
N SER A 106 17.16 1.80 1.97
CA SER A 106 16.05 2.67 1.59
C SER A 106 15.84 2.71 0.06
N ILE A 107 16.90 2.63 -0.74
CA ILE A 107 16.79 2.56 -2.21
C ILE A 107 16.14 1.23 -2.63
N VAL A 108 16.60 0.11 -2.06
CA VAL A 108 16.00 -1.20 -2.32
C VAL A 108 14.54 -1.22 -1.91
N PHE A 109 14.22 -0.67 -0.75
CA PHE A 109 12.83 -0.54 -0.30
C PHE A 109 11.98 0.27 -1.28
N LEU A 110 12.48 1.42 -1.77
CA LEU A 110 11.77 2.26 -2.74
C LEU A 110 11.53 1.54 -4.07
N ALA A 111 12.50 0.75 -4.53
CA ALA A 111 12.34 -0.06 -5.73
C ALA A 111 11.22 -1.10 -5.57
N ILE A 112 11.19 -1.81 -4.43
CA ILE A 112 10.14 -2.79 -4.11
C ILE A 112 8.78 -2.08 -3.99
N ALA A 113 8.71 -0.95 -3.28
CA ALA A 113 7.48 -0.17 -3.15
C ALA A 113 6.96 0.29 -4.52
N GLY A 114 7.85 0.72 -5.43
CA GLY A 114 7.51 1.08 -6.80
C GLY A 114 6.89 -0.09 -7.60
N LEU A 115 7.43 -1.30 -7.45
CA LEU A 115 6.84 -2.50 -8.07
C LEU A 115 5.45 -2.81 -7.50
N CYS A 116 5.26 -2.69 -6.19
CA CYS A 116 3.95 -2.90 -5.56
C CYS A 116 2.89 -1.89 -6.02
N MET A 117 3.30 -0.70 -6.49
CA MET A 117 2.40 0.30 -7.05
C MET A 117 1.66 -0.19 -8.30
N ASN A 118 2.27 -1.07 -9.10
CA ASN A 118 1.59 -1.66 -10.27
C ASN A 118 0.41 -2.54 -9.84
N VAL A 119 0.55 -3.32 -8.77
CA VAL A 119 -0.54 -4.18 -8.25
C VAL A 119 -1.70 -3.30 -7.79
N LEU A 120 -1.40 -2.25 -7.03
CA LEU A 120 -2.41 -1.29 -6.57
C LEU A 120 -3.11 -0.57 -7.74
N ALA A 121 -2.36 -0.18 -8.78
CA ALA A 121 -2.95 0.48 -9.94
C ALA A 121 -3.93 -0.46 -10.69
N ASN A 122 -3.61 -1.74 -10.80
CA ASN A 122 -4.50 -2.74 -11.39
C ASN A 122 -5.75 -2.96 -10.53
N ALA A 123 -5.61 -3.08 -9.21
CA ALA A 123 -6.75 -3.18 -8.30
C ALA A 123 -7.68 -1.95 -8.40
N ALA A 124 -7.12 -0.75 -8.43
CA ALA A 124 -7.87 0.50 -8.59
C ALA A 124 -8.58 0.57 -9.95
N HIS A 125 -7.92 0.13 -11.02
CA HIS A 125 -8.52 0.11 -12.36
C HIS A 125 -9.73 -0.84 -12.43
N LEU A 126 -9.64 -2.04 -11.85
CA LEU A 126 -10.77 -2.99 -11.82
C LEU A 126 -11.92 -2.48 -10.96
N GLY A 127 -11.64 -1.87 -9.80
CA GLY A 127 -12.66 -1.21 -9.00
C GLY A 127 -13.38 -0.09 -9.75
N GLY A 128 -12.64 0.68 -10.54
CA GLY A 128 -13.22 1.69 -11.45
C GLY A 128 -14.14 1.08 -12.50
N ARG A 129 -13.74 -0.04 -13.12
CA ARG A 129 -14.58 -0.75 -14.10
C ARG A 129 -15.90 -1.25 -13.49
N LEU A 130 -15.88 -1.81 -12.29
CA LEU A 130 -17.09 -2.25 -11.59
C LEU A 130 -18.09 -1.12 -11.42
N VAL A 131 -17.64 0.08 -11.08
CA VAL A 131 -18.53 1.21 -10.82
C VAL A 131 -19.00 1.88 -12.11
N TYR A 132 -18.12 2.09 -13.09
CA TYR A 132 -18.45 2.91 -14.26
C TYR A 132 -18.95 2.11 -15.45
N VAL A 133 -18.42 0.93 -15.72
CA VAL A 133 -18.78 0.14 -16.91
C VAL A 133 -20.06 -0.65 -16.62
N HIS A 134 -20.05 -1.50 -15.60
CA HIS A 134 -21.20 -2.39 -15.33
C HIS A 134 -22.42 -1.64 -14.80
N ARG A 135 -22.27 -0.51 -14.12
CA ARG A 135 -23.40 0.31 -13.70
C ARG A 135 -24.08 1.00 -14.87
N VAL A 136 -23.31 1.47 -15.85
CA VAL A 136 -23.86 2.12 -17.05
C VAL A 136 -24.58 1.11 -17.92
N GLU A 137 -24.04 -0.10 -18.11
CA GLU A 137 -24.70 -1.17 -18.84
C GLU A 137 -26.06 -1.53 -18.24
N ASN A 138 -26.13 -1.73 -16.92
CA ASN A 138 -27.39 -2.03 -16.24
C ASN A 138 -28.41 -0.90 -16.37
N TRP A 139 -27.97 0.35 -16.41
CA TRP A 139 -28.84 1.50 -16.58
C TRP A 139 -29.39 1.61 -18.02
N ILE A 140 -28.57 1.31 -19.03
CA ILE A 140 -28.96 1.32 -20.44
C ILE A 140 -29.92 0.16 -20.79
N LEU A 141 -29.69 -1.01 -20.15
CA LEU A 141 -30.50 -2.21 -20.38
C LEU A 141 -31.80 -2.25 -19.56
N GLY A 142 -32.05 -1.26 -18.69
CA GLY A 142 -33.29 -1.09 -17.93
C GLY A 142 -33.53 -2.17 -16.87
N GLN A 143 -32.46 -2.81 -16.38
CA GLN A 143 -32.53 -3.82 -15.30
C GLN A 143 -32.22 -3.21 -13.93
#